data_5918573515ab6e857b9c97844ac7f217
#
_entry.id   5918573515ab6e857b9c97844ac7f217
#
_cell.length_a   1.000
_cell.length_b   1.000
_cell.length_c   1.000
_cell.angle_alpha   90.00
_cell.angle_beta   90.00
_cell.angle_gamma   90.00
#
_symmetry.space_group_name_H-M   'P 1'
#
loop_
_entity.id
_entity.type
_entity.pdbx_description
1 polymer ?
#
loop_
_entity_poly.entity_id
_entity_poly.type
_entity_poly.pdbx_seq_one_letter_code
_entity_poly.pdbx_strand_id
1 'polypeptide(L)'
;FSILLLLCSIPLFLLYFADSYWVYFLLSALFGMVGTGFAVGIAFTSAWYPKEWQGRALGIFGMGNAGAALTTFFAPTLLNYFSENDPENGWRLLPIIYGITLVIIGLIFLFFVQNRKAAVQNKSTKQLLAPLSNVRVWRFGLYYFLVFGLFVAFSQWLMPYYVSVYKTSLVLGGLLASAFSLPSGIIRAFGGYLSDKFGARKVMYWVLYSSLILSGLLMLPKMEILTPGKGITAKKAGIVTAIEKEKITLNTGEFEITSKPEIPEQTSVFPESFSWQEVLVKQNEKVQKKQLLAQGVTLIKFEAHIWV
;
A
#
# COMPACT_ATOMS: atom_id res chain seq x y z
N PHE A 1 11.78 17.79 16.03
CA PHE A 1 11.09 17.20 14.90
C PHE A 1 11.75 17.60 13.57
N SER A 2 11.95 18.88 13.31
CA SER A 2 12.56 19.40 12.07
C SER A 2 13.93 18.80 11.79
N ILE A 3 14.81 18.75 12.80
CA ILE A 3 16.14 18.16 12.67
C ILE A 3 16.06 16.70 12.23
N LEU A 4 15.12 15.92 12.78
CA LEU A 4 14.91 14.54 12.39
C LEU A 4 14.52 14.41 10.91
N LEU A 5 13.58 15.24 10.43
CA LEU A 5 13.17 15.24 9.03
C LEU A 5 14.32 15.59 8.08
N LEU A 6 15.10 16.62 8.43
CA LEU A 6 16.26 17.05 7.64
C LEU A 6 17.36 15.97 7.63
N LEU A 7 17.64 15.32 8.74
CA LEU A 7 18.60 14.22 8.78
C LEU A 7 18.13 13.01 7.98
N CYS A 8 16.85 12.66 8.05
CA CYS A 8 16.27 11.54 7.29
C CYS A 8 16.16 11.82 5.78
N SER A 9 16.25 13.07 5.32
CA SER A 9 16.29 13.38 3.89
C SER A 9 17.63 13.00 3.24
N ILE A 10 18.73 13.04 4.00
CA ILE A 10 20.08 12.74 3.50
C ILE A 10 20.17 11.32 2.91
N PRO A 11 19.77 10.26 3.62
CA PRO A 11 19.78 8.90 3.05
C PRO A 11 18.97 8.78 1.76
N LEU A 12 17.85 9.51 1.63
CA LEU A 12 17.04 9.47 0.41
C LEU A 12 17.76 10.04 -0.80
N PHE A 13 18.51 11.13 -0.64
CA PHE A 13 19.36 11.65 -1.71
C PHE A 13 20.52 10.71 -2.04
N LEU A 14 21.12 10.09 -1.02
CA LEU A 14 22.21 9.14 -1.21
C LEU A 14 21.78 7.84 -1.89
N LEU A 15 20.50 7.45 -1.80
CA LEU A 15 19.95 6.29 -2.51
C LEU A 15 20.12 6.39 -4.03
N TYR A 16 20.18 7.61 -4.59
CA TYR A 16 20.42 7.81 -6.01
C TYR A 16 21.76 7.22 -6.48
N PHE A 17 22.79 7.28 -5.62
CA PHE A 17 24.15 6.83 -5.90
C PHE A 17 24.43 5.41 -5.42
N ALA A 18 23.43 4.74 -4.85
CA ALA A 18 23.61 3.41 -4.30
C ALA A 18 23.62 2.34 -5.40
N ASP A 19 24.65 1.49 -5.42
CA ASP A 19 24.78 0.39 -6.37
C ASP A 19 25.02 -0.97 -5.68
N SER A 20 25.19 -0.97 -4.36
CA SER A 20 25.44 -2.18 -3.56
C SER A 20 24.29 -2.47 -2.59
N TYR A 21 23.95 -3.75 -2.42
CA TYR A 21 22.97 -4.22 -1.44
C TYR A 21 23.20 -3.65 -0.03
N TRP A 22 24.44 -3.66 0.43
CA TRP A 22 24.77 -3.17 1.78
C TRP A 22 24.58 -1.65 1.93
N VAL A 23 24.83 -0.89 0.86
CA VAL A 23 24.56 0.55 0.83
C VAL A 23 23.05 0.80 0.90
N TYR A 24 22.25 0.07 0.11
CA TYR A 24 20.79 0.14 0.21
C TYR A 24 20.29 -0.21 1.60
N PHE A 25 20.80 -1.29 2.19
CA PHE A 25 20.41 -1.72 3.53
C PHE A 25 20.72 -0.64 4.57
N LEU A 26 21.92 -0.08 4.56
CA LEU A 26 22.33 0.96 5.49
C LEU A 26 21.50 2.24 5.34
N LEU A 27 21.34 2.73 4.11
CA LEU A 27 20.57 3.94 3.83
C LEU A 27 19.08 3.76 4.18
N SER A 28 18.50 2.60 3.92
CA SER A 28 17.13 2.27 4.31
C SER A 28 16.96 2.21 5.82
N ALA A 29 17.94 1.66 6.54
CA ALA A 29 17.94 1.65 8.01
C ALA A 29 18.00 3.06 8.60
N LEU A 30 18.85 3.94 8.04
CA LEU A 30 18.94 5.34 8.45
C LEU A 30 17.64 6.11 8.13
N PHE A 31 17.08 5.92 6.95
CA PHE A 31 15.79 6.52 6.59
C PHE A 31 14.66 6.00 7.49
N GLY A 32 14.69 4.72 7.88
CA GLY A 32 13.70 4.13 8.78
C GLY A 32 13.59 4.85 10.13
N MET A 33 14.60 5.61 10.54
CA MET A 33 14.54 6.46 11.73
C MET A 33 13.45 7.54 11.65
N VAL A 34 12.95 7.89 10.46
CA VAL A 34 11.81 8.82 10.29
C VAL A 34 10.58 8.33 11.06
N GLY A 35 10.42 7.02 11.23
CA GLY A 35 9.34 6.42 12.01
C GLY A 35 9.31 6.86 13.47
N THR A 36 10.45 7.23 14.06
CA THR A 36 10.51 7.80 15.42
C THR A 36 9.79 9.14 15.53
N GLY A 37 9.63 9.86 14.41
CA GLY A 37 8.87 11.09 14.31
C GLY A 37 7.42 10.94 14.77
N PHE A 38 6.83 9.73 14.65
CA PHE A 38 5.48 9.46 15.14
C PHE A 38 5.36 9.62 16.66
N ALA A 39 6.31 9.06 17.42
CA ALA A 39 6.33 9.20 18.88
C ALA A 39 6.57 10.65 19.32
N VAL A 40 7.48 11.35 18.63
CA VAL A 40 7.74 12.79 18.88
C VAL A 40 6.50 13.62 18.58
N GLY A 41 5.82 13.35 17.48
CA GLY A 41 4.60 14.06 17.08
C GLY A 41 3.43 13.83 18.04
N ILE A 42 3.24 12.60 18.54
CA ILE A 42 2.26 12.32 19.60
C ILE A 42 2.54 13.14 20.85
N ALA A 43 3.79 13.13 21.33
CA ALA A 43 4.18 13.87 22.53
C ALA A 43 3.99 15.39 22.34
N PHE A 44 4.39 15.90 21.18
CA PHE A 44 4.21 17.30 20.81
C PHE A 44 2.72 17.69 20.79
N THR A 45 1.89 16.95 20.08
CA THR A 45 0.45 17.20 19.95
C THR A 45 -0.21 17.15 21.33
N SER A 46 0.10 16.16 22.15
CA SER A 46 -0.46 16.01 23.50
C SER A 46 -0.10 17.17 24.43
N ALA A 47 1.01 17.85 24.22
CA ALA A 47 1.41 19.02 25.02
C ALA A 47 0.57 20.27 24.73
N TRP A 48 -0.06 20.34 23.57
CA TRP A 48 -0.86 21.51 23.15
C TRP A 48 -2.33 21.44 23.52
N TYR A 49 -2.87 20.21 23.71
CA TYR A 49 -4.30 19.99 23.91
C TYR A 49 -4.60 19.45 25.31
N PRO A 50 -5.69 19.92 25.98
CA PRO A 50 -6.15 19.37 27.23
C PRO A 50 -6.67 17.94 27.05
N LYS A 51 -6.83 17.21 28.17
CA LYS A 51 -7.19 15.78 28.15
C LYS A 51 -8.51 15.48 27.42
N GLU A 52 -9.46 16.40 27.51
CA GLU A 52 -10.81 16.31 26.94
C GLU A 52 -10.80 16.33 25.40
N TRP A 53 -9.75 16.88 24.80
CA TRP A 53 -9.60 17.04 23.36
C TRP A 53 -8.46 16.22 22.77
N GLN A 54 -7.78 15.44 23.59
CA GLN A 54 -6.62 14.65 23.16
C GLN A 54 -7.00 13.59 22.13
N GLY A 55 -8.17 12.94 22.25
CA GLY A 55 -8.64 11.96 21.28
C GLY A 55 -8.75 12.55 19.88
N ARG A 56 -9.40 13.72 19.76
CA ARG A 56 -9.55 14.43 18.48
C ARG A 56 -8.20 14.89 17.93
N ALA A 57 -7.37 15.51 18.77
CA ALA A 57 -6.08 16.03 18.36
C ALA A 57 -5.15 14.92 17.87
N LEU A 58 -5.06 13.81 18.62
CA LEU A 58 -4.26 12.65 18.24
C LEU A 58 -4.87 11.88 17.06
N GLY A 59 -6.20 11.87 16.94
CA GLY A 59 -6.89 11.32 15.78
C GLY A 59 -6.57 12.09 14.50
N ILE A 60 -6.62 13.42 14.54
CA ILE A 60 -6.21 14.29 13.41
C ILE A 60 -4.73 14.11 13.09
N PHE A 61 -3.85 14.08 14.10
CA PHE A 61 -2.43 13.76 13.88
C PHE A 61 -2.27 12.39 13.22
N GLY A 62 -3.03 11.39 13.67
CA GLY A 62 -3.03 10.05 13.11
C GLY A 62 -3.50 9.96 11.66
N MET A 63 -4.30 10.93 11.17
CA MET A 63 -4.65 11.03 9.75
C MET A 63 -3.43 11.18 8.83
N GLY A 64 -2.29 11.65 9.35
CA GLY A 64 -1.04 11.69 8.59
C GLY A 64 -0.64 10.34 7.98
N ASN A 65 -1.13 9.21 8.53
CA ASN A 65 -0.96 7.90 7.90
C ASN A 65 -1.66 7.77 6.53
N ALA A 66 -2.60 8.66 6.18
CA ALA A 66 -3.13 8.75 4.83
C ALA A 66 -2.04 9.11 3.78
N GLY A 67 -0.89 9.64 4.22
CA GLY A 67 0.29 9.83 3.36
C GLY A 67 0.78 8.53 2.71
N ALA A 68 0.65 7.39 3.39
CA ALA A 68 0.94 6.08 2.79
C ALA A 68 0.02 5.79 1.60
N ALA A 69 -1.27 6.15 1.71
CA ALA A 69 -2.23 5.99 0.61
C ALA A 69 -1.91 6.91 -0.57
N LEU A 70 -1.50 8.15 -0.30
CA LEU A 70 -1.05 9.08 -1.35
C LEU A 70 0.19 8.53 -2.06
N THR A 71 1.12 7.93 -1.31
CA THR A 71 2.30 7.27 -1.89
C THR A 71 1.90 6.11 -2.79
N THR A 72 1.07 5.17 -2.30
CA THR A 72 0.63 4.02 -3.13
C THR A 72 -0.19 4.42 -4.34
N PHE A 73 -0.88 5.55 -4.28
CA PHE A 73 -1.64 6.11 -5.40
C PHE A 73 -0.73 6.75 -6.46
N PHE A 74 0.18 7.63 -6.05
CA PHE A 74 0.97 8.44 -6.97
C PHE A 74 2.29 7.79 -7.39
N ALA A 75 2.97 7.06 -6.48
CA ALA A 75 4.30 6.52 -6.75
C ALA A 75 4.35 5.56 -7.96
N PRO A 76 3.37 4.66 -8.21
CA PRO A 76 3.37 3.81 -9.40
C PRO A 76 3.31 4.59 -10.71
N THR A 77 2.52 5.66 -10.76
CA THR A 77 2.41 6.52 -11.95
C THR A 77 3.70 7.28 -12.20
N LEU A 78 4.30 7.84 -11.15
CA LEU A 78 5.59 8.52 -11.24
C LEU A 78 6.70 7.55 -11.65
N LEU A 79 6.69 6.34 -11.08
CA LEU A 79 7.66 5.30 -11.40
C LEU A 79 7.59 4.90 -12.86
N ASN A 80 6.38 4.67 -13.40
CA ASN A 80 6.21 4.37 -14.82
C ASN A 80 6.73 5.52 -15.70
N TYR A 81 6.35 6.75 -15.38
CA TYR A 81 6.79 7.93 -16.13
C TYR A 81 8.32 8.07 -16.16
N PHE A 82 8.99 7.89 -15.04
CA PHE A 82 10.44 7.97 -14.97
C PHE A 82 11.12 6.78 -15.66
N SER A 83 10.57 5.57 -15.53
CA SER A 83 11.13 4.38 -16.17
C SER A 83 10.91 4.35 -17.69
N GLU A 84 9.90 5.04 -18.21
CA GLU A 84 9.73 5.23 -19.66
C GLU A 84 10.84 6.12 -20.25
N ASN A 85 11.31 7.12 -19.49
CA ASN A 85 12.37 8.03 -19.92
C ASN A 85 13.79 7.46 -19.69
N ASP A 86 13.99 6.75 -18.58
CA ASP A 86 15.24 6.08 -18.21
C ASP A 86 14.91 4.71 -17.57
N PRO A 87 14.90 3.62 -18.37
CA PRO A 87 14.54 2.28 -17.88
C PRO A 87 15.47 1.74 -16.81
N GLU A 88 16.73 2.16 -16.77
CA GLU A 88 17.73 1.64 -15.83
C GLU A 88 17.72 2.40 -14.49
N ASN A 89 17.63 3.73 -14.54
CA ASN A 89 17.83 4.58 -13.34
C ASN A 89 16.60 5.43 -12.96
N GLY A 90 15.57 5.47 -13.81
CA GLY A 90 14.38 6.31 -13.58
C GLY A 90 13.73 6.13 -12.20
N TRP A 91 13.71 4.92 -11.67
CA TRP A 91 13.19 4.63 -10.34
C TRP A 91 13.94 5.36 -9.20
N ARG A 92 15.22 5.70 -9.41
CA ARG A 92 16.06 6.40 -8.42
C ARG A 92 15.63 7.85 -8.18
N LEU A 93 14.84 8.42 -9.08
CA LEU A 93 14.27 9.77 -8.92
C LEU A 93 13.18 9.83 -7.87
N LEU A 94 12.50 8.71 -7.61
CA LEU A 94 11.42 8.67 -6.62
C LEU A 94 11.89 8.99 -5.20
N PRO A 95 12.95 8.37 -4.65
CA PRO A 95 13.55 8.78 -3.37
C PRO A 95 13.95 10.26 -3.30
N ILE A 96 14.42 10.85 -4.41
CA ILE A 96 14.78 12.27 -4.44
C ILE A 96 13.56 13.16 -4.20
N ILE A 97 12.42 12.85 -4.83
CA ILE A 97 11.16 13.60 -4.62
C ILE A 97 10.76 13.56 -3.16
N TYR A 98 10.83 12.38 -2.52
CA TYR A 98 10.54 12.26 -1.09
C TYR A 98 11.57 13.00 -0.22
N GLY A 99 12.85 12.97 -0.59
CA GLY A 99 13.90 13.73 0.07
C GLY A 99 13.62 15.24 0.04
N ILE A 100 13.28 15.78 -1.13
CA ILE A 100 12.91 17.20 -1.29
C ILE A 100 11.67 17.52 -0.44
N THR A 101 10.65 16.66 -0.46
CA THR A 101 9.44 16.82 0.35
C THR A 101 9.76 16.89 1.85
N LEU A 102 10.64 16.01 2.34
CA LEU A 102 11.08 16.03 3.74
C LEU A 102 11.83 17.31 4.09
N VAL A 103 12.69 17.82 3.20
CA VAL A 103 13.40 19.09 3.41
C VAL A 103 12.41 20.24 3.50
N ILE A 104 11.47 20.33 2.55
CA ILE A 104 10.46 21.40 2.54
C ILE A 104 9.63 21.37 3.84
N ILE A 105 9.10 20.20 4.22
CA ILE A 105 8.32 20.06 5.44
C ILE A 105 9.17 20.33 6.68
N GLY A 106 10.43 19.85 6.70
CA GLY A 106 11.38 20.08 7.79
C GLY A 106 11.65 21.58 8.00
N LEU A 107 11.81 22.34 6.92
CA LEU A 107 12.00 23.80 6.95
C LEU A 107 10.71 24.52 7.38
N ILE A 108 9.54 24.11 6.88
CA ILE A 108 8.26 24.67 7.33
C ILE A 108 8.10 24.50 8.84
N PHE A 109 8.39 23.30 9.36
CA PHE A 109 8.35 23.07 10.80
C PHE A 109 9.37 23.90 11.58
N LEU A 110 10.57 24.08 11.01
CA LEU A 110 11.63 24.85 11.67
C LEU A 110 11.26 26.33 11.86
N PHE A 111 10.64 26.95 10.83
CA PHE A 111 10.38 28.36 10.83
C PHE A 111 8.99 28.75 11.35
N PHE A 112 7.98 27.91 11.17
CA PHE A 112 6.59 28.25 11.47
C PHE A 112 6.04 27.59 12.73
N VAL A 113 6.68 26.52 13.25
CA VAL A 113 6.15 25.82 14.41
C VAL A 113 6.84 26.25 15.69
N GLN A 114 6.04 26.71 16.65
CA GLN A 114 6.55 27.12 17.96
C GLN A 114 6.71 25.91 18.89
N ASN A 115 7.82 25.86 19.61
CA ASN A 115 8.04 24.85 20.62
C ASN A 115 7.33 25.22 21.93
N ARG A 116 6.39 24.37 22.37
CA ARG A 116 5.87 24.47 23.73
C ARG A 116 6.79 23.68 24.67
N LYS A 117 7.31 24.34 25.69
CA LYS A 117 8.06 23.65 26.75
C LYS A 117 7.08 22.73 27.47
N ALA A 118 7.15 21.42 27.22
CA ALA A 118 6.54 20.45 28.10
C ALA A 118 7.12 20.69 29.50
N ALA A 119 6.33 20.49 30.56
CA ALA A 119 6.84 20.53 31.93
C ALA A 119 7.89 19.41 32.04
N VAL A 120 9.14 19.74 31.73
CA VAL A 120 10.27 18.82 31.78
C VAL A 120 10.58 18.59 33.26
N GLN A 121 10.00 17.53 33.81
CA GLN A 121 10.55 16.95 35.00
C GLN A 121 11.85 16.24 34.57
N ASN A 122 12.97 16.59 35.21
CA ASN A 122 14.22 15.87 35.06
C ASN A 122 14.04 14.42 35.56
N LYS A 123 13.51 13.56 34.72
CA LYS A 123 13.30 12.15 35.04
C LYS A 123 14.58 11.38 34.77
N SER A 124 15.04 10.65 35.78
CA SER A 124 16.10 9.67 35.60
C SER A 124 15.70 8.61 34.57
N THR A 125 16.67 8.01 33.86
CA THR A 125 16.44 6.91 32.91
C THR A 125 15.63 5.76 33.52
N LYS A 126 15.86 5.45 34.81
CA LYS A 126 15.08 4.46 35.57
C LYS A 126 13.59 4.84 35.69
N GLN A 127 13.30 6.13 35.87
CA GLN A 127 11.91 6.63 35.91
C GLN A 127 11.25 6.65 34.54
N LEU A 128 12.01 6.81 33.46
CA LEU A 128 11.50 6.72 32.09
C LEU A 128 11.15 5.29 31.70
N LEU A 129 11.90 4.30 32.22
CA LEU A 129 11.67 2.87 31.96
C LEU A 129 10.65 2.24 32.95
N ALA A 130 10.33 2.89 34.05
CA ALA A 130 9.39 2.39 35.05
C ALA A 130 8.02 1.97 34.49
N PRO A 131 7.42 2.64 33.47
CA PRO A 131 6.16 2.19 32.87
C PRO A 131 6.22 0.78 32.27
N LEU A 132 7.39 0.31 31.83
CA LEU A 132 7.56 -1.04 31.26
C LEU A 132 7.30 -2.16 32.26
N SER A 133 7.38 -1.90 33.57
CA SER A 133 7.01 -2.87 34.60
C SER A 133 5.49 -3.03 34.79
N ASN A 134 4.67 -2.15 34.17
CA ASN A 134 3.23 -2.17 34.31
C ASN A 134 2.58 -3.02 33.19
N VAL A 135 1.89 -4.08 33.56
CA VAL A 135 1.20 -4.99 32.62
C VAL A 135 0.18 -4.27 31.70
N ARG A 136 -0.37 -3.13 32.15
CA ARG A 136 -1.29 -2.33 31.32
C ARG A 136 -0.60 -1.75 30.10
N VAL A 137 0.68 -1.36 30.22
CA VAL A 137 1.47 -0.83 29.08
C VAL A 137 1.64 -1.92 28.03
N TRP A 138 1.93 -3.15 28.43
CA TRP A 138 2.03 -4.29 27.50
C TRP A 138 0.70 -4.65 26.83
N ARG A 139 -0.42 -4.57 27.56
CA ARG A 139 -1.75 -4.76 26.96
C ARG A 139 -2.04 -3.72 25.89
N PHE A 140 -1.80 -2.44 26.17
CA PHE A 140 -1.99 -1.38 25.18
C PHE A 140 -1.00 -1.52 24.01
N GLY A 141 0.24 -1.91 24.28
CA GLY A 141 1.23 -2.25 23.25
C GLY A 141 0.74 -3.36 22.33
N LEU A 142 0.14 -4.44 22.89
CA LEU A 142 -0.43 -5.54 22.13
C LEU A 142 -1.61 -5.10 21.26
N TYR A 143 -2.54 -4.29 21.80
CA TYR A 143 -3.65 -3.74 21.03
C TYR A 143 -3.16 -2.86 19.88
N TYR A 144 -2.17 -2.03 20.13
CA TYR A 144 -1.57 -1.18 19.11
C TYR A 144 -0.82 -2.01 18.06
N PHE A 145 -0.05 -3.01 18.49
CA PHE A 145 0.62 -3.95 17.58
C PHE A 145 -0.38 -4.65 16.65
N LEU A 146 -1.50 -5.12 17.20
CA LEU A 146 -2.52 -5.81 16.40
C LEU A 146 -3.18 -4.85 15.41
N VAL A 147 -3.74 -3.73 15.87
CA VAL A 147 -4.52 -2.82 15.02
C VAL A 147 -3.63 -2.06 14.04
N PHE A 148 -2.52 -1.48 14.53
CA PHE A 148 -1.62 -0.71 13.70
C PHE A 148 -0.72 -1.60 12.84
N GLY A 149 -0.25 -2.71 13.39
CA GLY A 149 0.57 -3.68 12.67
C GLY A 149 -0.17 -4.28 11.47
N LEU A 150 -1.44 -4.68 11.64
CA LEU A 150 -2.28 -5.13 10.52
C LEU A 150 -2.47 -4.04 9.48
N PHE A 151 -2.74 -2.79 9.89
CA PHE A 151 -2.85 -1.68 8.96
C PHE A 151 -1.57 -1.50 8.13
N VAL A 152 -0.40 -1.51 8.78
CA VAL A 152 0.90 -1.36 8.10
C VAL A 152 1.16 -2.54 7.16
N ALA A 153 0.92 -3.77 7.63
CA ALA A 153 1.12 -4.97 6.84
C ALA A 153 0.26 -4.94 5.55
N PHE A 154 -1.04 -4.70 5.67
CA PHE A 154 -1.90 -4.61 4.49
C PHE A 154 -1.56 -3.42 3.58
N SER A 155 -1.21 -2.26 4.14
CA SER A 155 -0.81 -1.11 3.33
C SER A 155 0.43 -1.39 2.47
N GLN A 156 1.33 -2.26 2.92
CA GLN A 156 2.54 -2.63 2.18
C GLN A 156 2.31 -3.82 1.24
N TRP A 157 1.52 -4.83 1.66
CA TRP A 157 1.37 -6.08 0.92
C TRP A 157 0.24 -6.09 -0.11
N LEU A 158 -0.79 -5.27 0.05
CA LEU A 158 -1.93 -5.27 -0.87
C LEU A 158 -1.53 -4.94 -2.31
N MET A 159 -0.64 -3.98 -2.52
CA MET A 159 -0.19 -3.62 -3.87
C MET A 159 0.57 -4.77 -4.56
N PRO A 160 1.67 -5.35 -3.99
CA PRO A 160 2.31 -6.53 -4.55
C PRO A 160 1.35 -7.71 -4.71
N TYR A 161 0.41 -7.90 -3.79
CA TYR A 161 -0.60 -8.94 -3.86
C TYR A 161 -1.49 -8.77 -5.10
N TYR A 162 -2.06 -7.58 -5.34
CA TYR A 162 -2.88 -7.32 -6.52
C TYR A 162 -2.09 -7.49 -7.82
N VAL A 163 -0.86 -7.03 -7.87
CA VAL A 163 0.00 -7.20 -9.05
C VAL A 163 0.36 -8.66 -9.28
N SER A 164 0.71 -9.40 -8.25
CA SER A 164 1.20 -10.79 -8.38
C SER A 164 0.07 -11.78 -8.63
N VAL A 165 -1.01 -11.70 -7.85
CA VAL A 165 -2.12 -12.66 -7.88
C VAL A 165 -3.11 -12.30 -8.98
N TYR A 166 -3.55 -11.04 -9.02
CA TYR A 166 -4.57 -10.57 -9.96
C TYR A 166 -4.00 -10.09 -11.30
N LYS A 167 -2.66 -10.14 -11.46
CA LYS A 167 -1.97 -9.69 -12.68
C LYS A 167 -2.37 -8.28 -13.13
N THR A 168 -2.77 -7.44 -12.16
CA THR A 168 -3.12 -6.04 -12.43
C THR A 168 -1.88 -5.24 -12.80
N SER A 169 -2.08 -4.11 -13.49
CA SER A 169 -0.98 -3.16 -13.69
C SER A 169 -0.52 -2.57 -12.35
N LEU A 170 0.72 -2.10 -12.29
CA LEU A 170 1.29 -1.47 -11.10
C LEU A 170 0.42 -0.29 -10.62
N VAL A 171 -0.09 0.52 -11.56
CA VAL A 171 -0.95 1.67 -11.28
C VAL A 171 -2.30 1.22 -10.67
N LEU A 172 -2.94 0.21 -11.25
CA LEU A 172 -4.22 -0.30 -10.72
C LEU A 172 -4.03 -0.96 -9.35
N GLY A 173 -2.96 -1.73 -9.16
CA GLY A 173 -2.60 -2.31 -7.86
C GLY A 173 -2.38 -1.25 -6.79
N GLY A 174 -1.70 -0.15 -7.14
CA GLY A 174 -1.50 1.00 -6.24
C GLY A 174 -2.82 1.71 -5.90
N LEU A 175 -3.71 1.89 -6.88
CA LEU A 175 -5.04 2.48 -6.67
C LEU A 175 -5.90 1.62 -5.73
N LEU A 176 -5.95 0.31 -5.94
CA LEU A 176 -6.68 -0.62 -5.07
C LEU A 176 -6.11 -0.64 -3.63
N ALA A 177 -4.78 -0.64 -3.48
CA ALA A 177 -4.14 -0.57 -2.17
C ALA A 177 -4.39 0.78 -1.48
N SER A 178 -4.45 1.88 -2.24
CA SER A 178 -4.80 3.20 -1.71
C SER A 178 -6.26 3.28 -1.26
N ALA A 179 -7.18 2.58 -1.94
CA ALA A 179 -8.58 2.49 -1.54
C ALA A 179 -8.78 1.83 -0.16
N PHE A 180 -7.85 0.96 0.26
CA PHE A 180 -7.79 0.46 1.64
C PHE A 180 -7.15 1.48 2.59
N SER A 181 -5.99 2.01 2.22
CA SER A 181 -5.14 2.81 3.12
C SER A 181 -5.71 4.21 3.39
N LEU A 182 -6.35 4.84 2.39
CA LEU A 182 -6.86 6.22 2.51
C LEU A 182 -8.02 6.32 3.52
N PRO A 183 -9.09 5.52 3.43
CA PRO A 183 -10.17 5.56 4.41
C PRO A 183 -9.68 5.19 5.82
N SER A 184 -8.79 4.19 5.95
CA SER A 184 -8.26 3.79 7.25
C SER A 184 -7.35 4.85 7.88
N GLY A 185 -6.69 5.70 7.09
CA GLY A 185 -6.01 6.90 7.59
C GLY A 185 -7.00 7.94 8.11
N ILE A 186 -8.00 8.29 7.32
CA ILE A 186 -8.97 9.37 7.61
C ILE A 186 -9.85 9.02 8.83
N ILE A 187 -10.31 7.76 8.94
CA ILE A 187 -11.22 7.32 10.01
C ILE A 187 -10.63 7.49 11.43
N ARG A 188 -9.31 7.68 11.54
CA ARG A 188 -8.63 7.92 12.83
C ARG A 188 -9.10 9.19 13.51
N ALA A 189 -9.37 10.26 12.74
CA ALA A 189 -9.94 11.49 13.29
C ALA A 189 -11.35 11.26 13.86
N PHE A 190 -12.17 10.49 13.13
CA PHE A 190 -13.50 10.10 13.58
C PHE A 190 -13.44 9.20 14.83
N GLY A 191 -12.55 8.22 14.83
CA GLY A 191 -12.28 7.37 16.00
C GLY A 191 -11.84 8.18 17.23
N GLY A 192 -10.98 9.19 17.04
CA GLY A 192 -10.58 10.11 18.10
C GLY A 192 -11.75 10.91 18.67
N TYR A 193 -12.61 11.44 17.80
CA TYR A 193 -13.85 12.12 18.22
C TYR A 193 -14.79 11.20 19.01
N LEU A 194 -15.01 9.96 18.54
CA LEU A 194 -15.84 8.98 19.25
C LEU A 194 -15.24 8.62 20.62
N SER A 195 -13.91 8.50 20.68
CA SER A 195 -13.18 8.21 21.91
C SER A 195 -13.36 9.29 22.96
N ASP A 196 -13.33 10.57 22.58
CA ASP A 196 -13.59 11.69 23.49
C ASP A 196 -15.06 11.71 23.95
N LYS A 197 -16.00 11.36 23.04
CA LYS A 197 -17.44 11.41 23.33
C LYS A 197 -17.96 10.24 24.17
N PHE A 198 -17.52 9.01 23.84
CA PHE A 198 -18.07 7.77 24.44
C PHE A 198 -17.09 7.06 25.37
N GLY A 199 -15.85 7.53 25.43
CA GLY A 199 -14.77 6.94 26.18
C GLY A 199 -13.98 5.89 25.38
N ALA A 200 -12.66 5.98 25.45
CA ALA A 200 -11.72 5.17 24.66
C ALA A 200 -11.93 3.66 24.81
N ARG A 201 -12.31 3.18 26.03
CA ARG A 201 -12.53 1.75 26.27
C ARG A 201 -13.71 1.19 25.49
N LYS A 202 -14.84 1.92 25.44
CA LYS A 202 -16.03 1.47 24.68
C LYS A 202 -15.75 1.42 23.19
N VAL A 203 -15.12 2.47 22.66
CA VAL A 203 -14.75 2.54 21.24
C VAL A 203 -13.79 1.42 20.87
N MET A 204 -12.81 1.11 21.73
CA MET A 204 -11.90 -0.01 21.52
C MET A 204 -12.64 -1.36 21.43
N TYR A 205 -13.60 -1.61 22.31
CA TYR A 205 -14.42 -2.84 22.22
C TYR A 205 -15.21 -2.90 20.92
N TRP A 206 -15.81 -1.80 20.47
CA TRP A 206 -16.52 -1.77 19.18
C TRP A 206 -15.60 -2.15 18.03
N VAL A 207 -14.39 -1.56 17.97
CA VAL A 207 -13.40 -1.87 16.94
C VAL A 207 -13.01 -3.35 16.99
N LEU A 208 -12.67 -3.88 18.16
CA LEU A 208 -12.22 -5.27 18.29
C LEU A 208 -13.33 -6.28 17.96
N TYR A 209 -14.57 -6.06 18.41
CA TYR A 209 -15.70 -6.94 18.04
C TYR A 209 -16.03 -6.85 16.56
N SER A 210 -16.05 -5.66 15.97
CA SER A 210 -16.26 -5.51 14.53
C SER A 210 -15.15 -6.19 13.73
N SER A 211 -13.89 -6.05 14.13
CA SER A 211 -12.76 -6.72 13.50
C SER A 211 -12.87 -8.25 13.58
N LEU A 212 -13.30 -8.78 14.74
CA LEU A 212 -13.51 -10.22 14.92
C LEU A 212 -14.61 -10.75 14.00
N ILE A 213 -15.76 -10.06 13.94
CA ILE A 213 -16.88 -10.43 13.07
C ILE A 213 -16.45 -10.38 11.59
N LEU A 214 -15.80 -9.29 11.16
CA LEU A 214 -15.34 -9.14 9.77
C LEU A 214 -14.29 -10.17 9.41
N SER A 215 -13.36 -10.50 10.32
CA SER A 215 -12.38 -11.57 10.11
C SER A 215 -13.05 -12.93 9.97
N GLY A 216 -14.10 -13.21 10.78
CA GLY A 216 -14.92 -14.41 10.65
C GLY A 216 -15.64 -14.49 9.30
N LEU A 217 -16.20 -13.37 8.83
CA LEU A 217 -16.83 -13.30 7.51
C LEU A 217 -15.84 -13.52 6.36
N LEU A 218 -14.60 -13.06 6.50
CA LEU A 218 -13.53 -13.29 5.53
C LEU A 218 -13.09 -14.75 5.44
N MET A 219 -13.42 -15.59 6.43
CA MET A 219 -13.14 -17.03 6.41
C MET A 219 -14.16 -17.84 5.59
N LEU A 220 -15.29 -17.24 5.23
CA LEU A 220 -16.41 -17.95 4.61
C LEU A 220 -16.43 -18.00 3.07
N PRO A 221 -15.80 -17.13 2.28
CA PRO A 221 -16.10 -17.10 0.86
C PRO A 221 -15.32 -18.11 0.03
N LYS A 222 -16.08 -18.86 -0.80
CA LYS A 222 -15.61 -19.27 -2.12
C LYS A 222 -15.73 -18.06 -3.04
N MET A 223 -14.64 -17.68 -3.68
CA MET A 223 -14.67 -16.57 -4.63
C MET A 223 -14.07 -17.01 -5.97
N GLU A 224 -14.86 -16.85 -7.01
CA GLU A 224 -14.40 -16.89 -8.40
C GLU A 224 -14.50 -15.46 -8.94
N ILE A 225 -13.37 -14.85 -9.21
CA ILE A 225 -13.32 -13.47 -9.72
C ILE A 225 -12.77 -13.51 -11.14
N LEU A 226 -13.57 -13.06 -12.10
CA LEU A 226 -13.13 -12.81 -13.46
C LEU A 226 -12.62 -11.36 -13.56
N THR A 227 -11.38 -11.19 -13.92
CA THR A 227 -10.78 -9.89 -14.17
C THR A 227 -10.26 -9.79 -15.60
N PRO A 228 -10.28 -8.59 -16.21
CA PRO A 228 -9.65 -8.41 -17.52
C PRO A 228 -8.15 -8.66 -17.40
N GLY A 229 -7.66 -9.57 -18.21
CA GLY A 229 -6.25 -9.89 -18.34
C GLY A 229 -5.58 -9.08 -19.47
N LYS A 230 -4.32 -9.41 -19.76
CA LYS A 230 -3.57 -8.77 -20.84
C LYS A 230 -4.12 -9.22 -22.20
N GLY A 231 -4.81 -8.32 -22.90
CA GLY A 231 -5.28 -8.54 -24.26
C GLY A 231 -4.18 -8.42 -25.32
N ILE A 232 -4.46 -8.92 -26.51
CA ILE A 232 -3.56 -8.86 -27.66
C ILE A 232 -4.12 -7.87 -28.68
N THR A 233 -3.30 -6.92 -29.08
CA THR A 233 -3.67 -5.89 -30.08
C THR A 233 -2.87 -6.02 -31.36
N ALA A 234 -3.50 -5.72 -32.49
CA ALA A 234 -2.82 -5.70 -33.79
C ALA A 234 -1.71 -4.64 -33.84
N LYS A 235 -0.49 -5.03 -34.12
CA LYS A 235 0.64 -4.10 -34.30
C LYS A 235 0.51 -3.28 -35.60
N LYS A 236 -0.07 -3.86 -36.64
CA LYS A 236 -0.34 -3.23 -37.95
C LYS A 236 -1.75 -3.62 -38.42
N ALA A 237 -2.33 -2.80 -39.29
CA ALA A 237 -3.59 -3.16 -39.97
C ALA A 237 -3.35 -4.36 -40.88
N GLY A 238 -4.36 -5.25 -40.97
CA GLY A 238 -4.23 -6.46 -41.77
C GLY A 238 -5.56 -7.22 -41.88
N ILE A 239 -5.49 -8.42 -42.44
CA ILE A 239 -6.61 -9.36 -42.55
C ILE A 239 -6.25 -10.61 -41.75
N VAL A 240 -7.16 -11.10 -40.95
CA VAL A 240 -7.02 -12.36 -40.20
C VAL A 240 -7.05 -13.53 -41.17
N THR A 241 -5.94 -14.24 -41.33
CA THR A 241 -5.82 -15.35 -42.28
C THR A 241 -6.17 -16.69 -41.63
N ALA A 242 -5.78 -16.91 -40.40
CA ALA A 242 -6.09 -18.12 -39.65
C ALA A 242 -6.24 -17.84 -38.14
N ILE A 243 -7.09 -18.63 -37.51
CA ILE A 243 -7.26 -18.64 -36.04
C ILE A 243 -7.11 -20.09 -35.58
N GLU A 244 -6.06 -20.35 -34.85
CA GLU A 244 -5.76 -21.65 -34.22
C GLU A 244 -5.88 -21.54 -32.70
N LYS A 245 -5.88 -22.67 -31.99
CA LYS A 245 -6.06 -22.70 -30.53
C LYS A 245 -5.08 -21.83 -29.75
N GLU A 246 -3.87 -21.67 -30.29
CA GLU A 246 -2.77 -20.97 -29.61
C GLU A 246 -2.19 -19.82 -30.46
N LYS A 247 -2.83 -19.50 -31.61
CA LYS A 247 -2.25 -18.55 -32.55
C LYS A 247 -3.29 -17.84 -33.38
N ILE A 248 -3.15 -16.54 -33.54
CA ILE A 248 -3.88 -15.73 -34.51
C ILE A 248 -2.89 -15.27 -35.58
N THR A 249 -3.12 -15.63 -36.82
CA THR A 249 -2.28 -15.25 -37.94
C THR A 249 -2.96 -14.14 -38.76
N LEU A 250 -2.27 -13.02 -38.92
CA LEU A 250 -2.62 -11.97 -39.85
C LEU A 250 -1.65 -12.02 -41.03
N ASN A 251 -2.08 -11.48 -42.17
CA ASN A 251 -1.17 -11.28 -43.32
C ASN A 251 0.04 -10.38 -43.01
N THR A 252 0.04 -9.69 -41.87
CA THR A 252 1.07 -8.75 -41.40
C THR A 252 1.87 -9.26 -40.20
N GLY A 253 1.59 -10.45 -39.69
CA GLY A 253 2.30 -11.06 -38.56
C GLY A 253 1.49 -12.07 -37.77
N GLU A 254 2.16 -12.74 -36.88
CA GLU A 254 1.59 -13.79 -36.03
C GLU A 254 1.52 -13.34 -34.58
N PHE A 255 0.49 -13.79 -33.86
CA PHE A 255 0.24 -13.47 -32.47
C PHE A 255 -0.08 -14.75 -31.69
N GLU A 256 0.74 -15.05 -30.72
CA GLU A 256 0.50 -16.18 -29.80
C GLU A 256 -0.60 -15.83 -28.84
N ILE A 257 -1.53 -16.77 -28.62
CA ILE A 257 -2.62 -16.71 -27.65
C ILE A 257 -2.49 -17.86 -26.67
N THR A 258 -2.85 -17.61 -25.44
CA THR A 258 -2.93 -18.68 -24.43
C THR A 258 -4.34 -19.22 -24.40
N SER A 259 -4.51 -20.50 -24.68
CA SER A 259 -5.78 -21.21 -24.57
C SER A 259 -6.23 -21.31 -23.10
N LYS A 260 -7.55 -21.46 -22.90
CA LYS A 260 -8.10 -21.65 -21.55
C LYS A 260 -7.54 -22.95 -20.94
N PRO A 261 -6.84 -22.86 -19.80
CA PRO A 261 -6.33 -24.06 -19.11
C PRO A 261 -7.46 -24.87 -18.48
N GLU A 262 -7.22 -26.14 -18.22
CA GLU A 262 -8.09 -26.94 -17.37
C GLU A 262 -8.08 -26.37 -15.94
N ILE A 263 -9.24 -25.97 -15.47
CA ILE A 263 -9.39 -25.37 -14.13
C ILE A 263 -9.78 -26.51 -13.18
N PRO A 264 -8.94 -26.86 -12.19
CA PRO A 264 -9.26 -27.91 -11.25
C PRO A 264 -10.51 -27.56 -10.43
N GLU A 265 -11.35 -28.56 -10.14
CA GLU A 265 -12.53 -28.38 -9.30
C GLU A 265 -12.16 -27.98 -7.87
N GLN A 266 -11.08 -28.59 -7.34
CA GLN A 266 -10.53 -28.24 -6.02
C GLN A 266 -9.33 -27.34 -6.19
N THR A 267 -9.35 -26.21 -5.48
CA THR A 267 -8.25 -25.24 -5.45
C THR A 267 -7.49 -25.35 -4.13
N SER A 268 -6.23 -24.92 -4.14
CA SER A 268 -5.41 -24.82 -2.94
C SER A 268 -5.96 -23.76 -1.97
N VAL A 269 -5.52 -23.78 -0.72
CA VAL A 269 -5.83 -22.78 0.32
C VAL A 269 -5.39 -21.38 -0.09
N PHE A 270 -4.49 -21.27 -1.06
CA PHE A 270 -4.02 -19.99 -1.61
C PHE A 270 -4.75 -19.66 -2.91
N PRO A 271 -5.00 -18.36 -3.20
CA PRO A 271 -5.62 -17.95 -4.46
C PRO A 271 -4.78 -18.43 -5.65
N GLU A 272 -5.38 -19.17 -6.55
CA GLU A 272 -4.78 -19.55 -7.82
C GLU A 272 -5.34 -18.70 -8.96
N SER A 273 -4.48 -18.27 -9.86
CA SER A 273 -4.87 -17.45 -11.00
C SER A 273 -4.64 -18.18 -12.31
N PHE A 274 -5.69 -18.30 -13.10
CA PHE A 274 -5.68 -18.89 -14.43
C PHE A 274 -5.91 -17.76 -15.46
N SER A 275 -4.99 -17.60 -16.40
CA SER A 275 -5.08 -16.54 -17.40
C SER A 275 -5.09 -17.13 -18.80
N TRP A 276 -6.01 -16.63 -19.64
CA TRP A 276 -6.10 -17.01 -21.05
C TRP A 276 -6.54 -15.83 -21.88
N GLN A 277 -6.54 -15.99 -23.21
CA GLN A 277 -7.12 -14.98 -24.12
C GLN A 277 -8.31 -15.55 -24.86
N GLU A 278 -9.38 -14.77 -24.91
CA GLU A 278 -10.58 -15.07 -25.71
C GLU A 278 -10.52 -14.28 -27.01
N VAL A 279 -10.55 -15.00 -28.13
CA VAL A 279 -10.48 -14.38 -29.46
C VAL A 279 -11.74 -13.60 -29.74
N LEU A 280 -11.59 -12.34 -30.15
CA LEU A 280 -12.70 -11.44 -30.49
C LEU A 280 -12.90 -11.27 -31.98
N VAL A 281 -11.91 -11.59 -32.79
CA VAL A 281 -11.92 -11.41 -34.24
C VAL A 281 -12.30 -12.70 -34.95
N LYS A 282 -12.87 -12.56 -36.17
CA LYS A 282 -13.25 -13.70 -37.04
C LYS A 282 -12.23 -13.87 -38.15
N GLN A 283 -12.19 -15.07 -38.73
CA GLN A 283 -11.38 -15.35 -39.92
C GLN A 283 -11.85 -14.48 -41.09
N ASN A 284 -10.93 -13.96 -41.87
CA ASN A 284 -11.11 -13.01 -42.96
C ASN A 284 -11.57 -11.61 -42.53
N GLU A 285 -11.58 -11.28 -41.24
CA GLU A 285 -11.89 -9.94 -40.74
C GLU A 285 -10.76 -8.97 -41.02
N LYS A 286 -11.10 -7.75 -41.45
CA LYS A 286 -10.14 -6.64 -41.58
C LYS A 286 -9.95 -5.99 -40.22
N VAL A 287 -8.75 -5.95 -39.73
CA VAL A 287 -8.39 -5.34 -38.45
C VAL A 287 -7.54 -4.10 -38.63
N GLN A 288 -7.77 -3.10 -37.79
CA GLN A 288 -7.01 -1.86 -37.78
C GLN A 288 -5.82 -1.95 -36.80
N LYS A 289 -4.84 -1.06 -36.99
CA LYS A 289 -3.71 -0.93 -36.06
C LYS A 289 -4.25 -0.59 -34.66
N LYS A 290 -3.77 -1.29 -33.62
CA LYS A 290 -4.20 -1.22 -32.22
C LYS A 290 -5.60 -1.81 -31.94
N GLN A 291 -6.26 -2.41 -32.90
CA GLN A 291 -7.51 -3.13 -32.66
C GLN A 291 -7.24 -4.35 -31.77
N LEU A 292 -8.12 -4.62 -30.80
CA LEU A 292 -8.03 -5.76 -29.90
C LEU A 292 -8.38 -7.03 -30.67
N LEU A 293 -7.45 -7.98 -30.74
CA LEU A 293 -7.59 -9.28 -31.42
C LEU A 293 -8.14 -10.35 -30.48
N ALA A 294 -7.63 -10.35 -29.26
CA ALA A 294 -8.06 -11.24 -28.21
C ALA A 294 -8.11 -10.48 -26.88
N GLN A 295 -9.18 -10.70 -26.14
CA GLN A 295 -9.35 -10.16 -24.79
C GLN A 295 -8.68 -11.09 -23.79
N GLY A 296 -7.82 -10.54 -22.94
CA GLY A 296 -7.29 -11.29 -21.81
C GLY A 296 -8.36 -11.47 -20.74
N VAL A 297 -8.47 -12.68 -20.23
CA VAL A 297 -9.33 -13.04 -19.10
C VAL A 297 -8.45 -13.68 -18.04
N THR A 298 -8.61 -13.28 -16.79
CA THR A 298 -7.96 -13.91 -15.65
C THR A 298 -9.05 -14.34 -14.67
N LEU A 299 -9.14 -15.64 -14.43
CA LEU A 299 -9.96 -16.23 -13.38
C LEU A 299 -9.10 -16.42 -12.14
N ILE A 300 -9.57 -15.92 -11.02
CA ILE A 300 -8.97 -16.17 -9.73
C ILE A 300 -9.96 -17.02 -8.96
N LYS A 301 -9.50 -18.19 -8.59
CA LYS A 301 -10.27 -19.14 -7.80
C LYS A 301 -9.65 -19.22 -6.41
N PHE A 302 -10.47 -19.00 -5.40
CA PHE A 302 -10.12 -19.04 -4.00
C PHE A 302 -11.16 -19.87 -3.25
N GLU A 303 -10.73 -20.85 -2.50
CA GLU A 303 -11.59 -21.62 -1.64
C GLU A 303 -10.99 -21.64 -0.23
N ALA A 304 -11.61 -20.92 0.69
CA ALA A 304 -11.21 -20.98 2.08
C ALA A 304 -11.73 -22.30 2.68
N HIS A 305 -10.85 -23.27 2.83
CA HIS A 305 -11.15 -24.44 3.62
C HIS A 305 -11.03 -24.08 5.10
N ILE A 306 -12.17 -23.90 5.75
CA ILE A 306 -12.22 -23.94 7.20
C ILE A 306 -12.12 -25.41 7.60
N TRP A 307 -11.00 -25.75 8.23
CA TRP A 307 -10.66 -26.97 8.95
C TRP A 307 -11.80 -27.97 9.16
N VAL A 308 -11.71 -29.11 8.54
CA VAL A 308 -12.31 -30.36 9.02
C VAL A 308 -11.31 -31.03 9.95
#